data_8cfbace90015536b1b2467ae8c8f4ded
#
_entry.id   8cfbace90015536b1b2467ae8c8f4ded
#
_cell.length_a   1.000
_cell.length_b   1.000
_cell.length_c   1.000
_cell.angle_alpha   90.00
_cell.angle_beta   90.00
_cell.angle_gamma   90.00
#
_symmetry.space_group_name_H-M   'P 1'
#
loop_
_entity.id
_entity.type
_entity.pdbx_description
1 polymer ?
#
loop_
_entity_poly.entity_id
_entity_poly.type
_entity_poly.pdbx_seq_one_letter_code
_entity_poly.pdbx_strand_id
1 'polypeptide(L)'
;PQELLASERFKEMINRFREKFDYIVIDCPPLNAVADAVPVSSIADGTVFVTSARDTDKRDAKNALTMLQRSGANVLGCVLTKVDTTTRSYYSYYGNYE
;
A
#
# COMPACT_ATOMS: atom_id res chain seq x y z
N PRO A 1 13.52 6.76 -21.75
CA PRO A 1 12.14 7.20 -21.50
C PRO A 1 12.05 8.02 -20.21
N GLN A 2 11.13 8.97 -20.17
CA GLN A 2 10.94 9.84 -19.02
C GLN A 2 10.60 9.07 -17.75
N GLU A 3 9.85 7.98 -17.90
CA GLU A 3 9.46 7.14 -16.77
C GLU A 3 10.66 6.48 -16.10
N LEU A 4 11.61 6.00 -16.88
CA LEU A 4 12.82 5.38 -16.35
C LEU A 4 13.69 6.42 -15.61
N LEU A 5 13.84 7.62 -16.18
CA LEU A 5 14.58 8.70 -15.55
C LEU A 5 13.92 9.17 -14.25
N ALA A 6 12.59 9.29 -14.24
CA ALA A 6 11.86 9.69 -13.05
C ALA A 6 12.01 8.65 -11.94
N SER A 7 11.98 7.36 -12.29
CA SER A 7 12.16 6.26 -11.34
C SER A 7 13.58 6.28 -10.73
N GLU A 8 14.61 6.53 -11.53
CA GLU A 8 15.97 6.59 -11.03
C GLU A 8 16.21 7.82 -10.14
N ARG A 9 15.64 8.97 -10.52
CA ARG A 9 15.72 10.18 -9.70
C ARG A 9 15.03 9.99 -8.36
N PHE A 10 13.89 9.35 -8.37
CA PHE A 10 13.15 9.02 -7.15
C PHE A 10 13.98 8.11 -6.25
N LYS A 11 14.60 7.09 -6.82
CA LYS A 11 15.44 6.15 -6.10
C LYS A 11 16.65 6.85 -5.46
N GLU A 12 17.29 7.76 -6.20
CA GLU A 12 18.40 8.57 -5.68
C GLU A 12 17.96 9.44 -4.52
N MET A 13 16.79 10.06 -4.63
CA MET A 13 16.23 10.91 -3.58
C MET A 13 15.99 10.11 -2.31
N ILE A 14 15.38 8.93 -2.44
CA ILE A 14 15.13 8.04 -1.30
C ILE A 14 16.46 7.60 -0.66
N ASN A 15 17.47 7.29 -1.46
CA ASN A 15 18.78 6.91 -0.93
C ASN A 15 19.42 8.04 -0.14
N ARG A 16 19.24 9.29 -0.56
CA ARG A 16 19.71 10.45 0.20
C ARG A 16 18.96 10.62 1.51
N PHE A 17 17.64 10.38 1.50
CA PHE A 17 16.84 10.45 2.71
C PHE A 17 17.20 9.35 3.71
N ARG A 18 17.60 8.18 3.23
CA ARG A 18 18.06 7.08 4.09
C ARG A 18 19.25 7.48 4.96
N GLU A 19 20.10 8.39 4.49
CA GLU A 19 21.23 8.89 5.25
C GLU A 19 20.85 9.89 6.33
N LYS A 20 19.69 10.55 6.18
CA LYS A 20 19.25 11.64 7.05
C LYS A 20 18.14 11.28 8.02
N PHE A 21 17.31 10.31 7.67
CA PHE A 21 16.10 9.99 8.41
C PHE A 21 16.06 8.53 8.81
N ASP A 22 15.55 8.27 10.01
CA ASP A 22 15.35 6.91 10.50
C ASP A 22 14.16 6.23 9.82
N TYR A 23 13.13 7.00 9.51
CA TYR A 23 11.93 6.51 8.84
C TYR A 23 11.57 7.39 7.67
N ILE A 24 11.16 6.75 6.58
CA ILE A 24 10.65 7.42 5.38
C ILE A 24 9.30 6.81 5.07
N VAL A 25 8.24 7.61 5.13
CA VAL A 25 6.89 7.17 4.78
C VAL A 25 6.50 7.80 3.46
N ILE A 26 6.13 6.96 2.51
CA ILE A 26 5.73 7.39 1.17
C ILE A 26 4.23 7.16 1.01
N ASP A 27 3.49 8.25 0.85
CA ASP A 27 2.07 8.20 0.58
C ASP A 27 1.85 8.09 -0.93
N CYS A 28 1.13 7.06 -1.36
CA CYS A 28 0.92 6.75 -2.77
C CYS A 28 -0.55 6.87 -3.15
N PRO A 29 -0.83 7.24 -4.42
CA PRO A 29 -2.20 7.24 -4.92
C PRO A 29 -2.76 5.81 -5.02
N PRO A 30 -4.08 5.67 -5.21
CA PRO A 30 -4.70 4.35 -5.34
C PRO A 30 -4.10 3.53 -6.47
N LEU A 31 -3.83 2.25 -6.20
CA LEU A 31 -3.20 1.35 -7.18
C LEU A 31 -4.05 1.13 -8.44
N ASN A 32 -5.37 1.16 -8.30
CA ASN A 32 -6.27 0.93 -9.44
C ASN A 32 -6.23 2.07 -10.47
N ALA A 33 -5.80 3.25 -10.05
CA ALA A 33 -5.76 4.42 -10.91
C ALA A 33 -4.41 4.62 -11.57
N VAL A 34 -3.32 4.10 -10.98
CA VAL A 34 -1.97 4.48 -11.42
C VAL A 34 -1.00 3.32 -11.27
N ALA A 35 -0.36 2.96 -12.37
CA ALA A 35 0.74 1.99 -12.36
C ALA A 35 1.99 2.51 -11.64
N ASP A 36 2.00 3.78 -11.26
CA ASP A 36 3.17 4.44 -10.67
C ASP A 36 3.48 3.99 -9.22
N ALA A 37 2.48 3.49 -8.50
CA ALA A 37 2.69 3.02 -7.13
C ALA A 37 3.48 1.71 -7.08
N VAL A 38 3.43 0.91 -8.12
CA VAL A 38 4.14 -0.38 -8.19
C VAL A 38 5.66 -0.18 -8.18
N PRO A 39 6.25 0.72 -9.00
CA PRO A 39 7.68 0.99 -8.91
C PRO A 39 8.12 1.54 -7.56
N VAL A 40 7.29 2.38 -6.93
CA VAL A 40 7.57 2.93 -5.61
C VAL A 40 7.63 1.83 -4.56
N SER A 41 6.67 0.90 -4.58
CA SER A 41 6.62 -0.20 -3.63
C SER A 41 7.81 -1.14 -3.75
N SER A 42 8.41 -1.26 -4.93
CA SER A 42 9.59 -2.10 -5.13
C SER A 42 10.85 -1.50 -4.52
N ILE A 43 10.89 -0.17 -4.34
CA ILE A 43 12.03 0.53 -3.74
C ILE A 43 11.92 0.54 -2.20
N ALA A 44 10.73 0.50 -1.67
CA ALA A 44 10.47 0.53 -0.23
C ALA A 44 10.91 -0.77 0.45
N ASP A 45 11.34 -0.67 1.70
CA ASP A 45 11.69 -1.84 2.50
C ASP A 45 10.45 -2.66 2.87
N GLY A 46 9.32 -2.00 2.99
CA GLY A 46 8.04 -2.65 3.25
C GLY A 46 6.90 -1.81 2.72
N THR A 47 5.79 -2.46 2.43
CA THR A 47 4.60 -1.81 1.90
C THR A 47 3.39 -2.22 2.75
N VAL A 48 2.63 -1.23 3.17
CA VAL A 48 1.35 -1.45 3.84
C VAL A 48 0.25 -1.16 2.84
N PHE A 49 -0.61 -2.14 2.62
CA PHE A 49 -1.75 -2.01 1.70
C PHE A 49 -2.95 -1.48 2.47
N VAL A 50 -3.44 -0.31 2.06
CA VAL A 50 -4.58 0.33 2.72
C VAL A 50 -5.79 0.26 1.80
N THR A 51 -6.89 -0.23 2.33
CA THR A 51 -8.15 -0.33 1.58
C THR A 51 -9.31 0.17 2.44
N SER A 52 -10.36 0.64 1.79
CA SER A 52 -11.53 1.19 2.48
C SER A 52 -12.68 0.18 2.47
N ALA A 53 -13.24 -0.09 3.63
CA ALA A 53 -14.40 -0.97 3.74
C ALA A 53 -15.63 -0.40 3.04
N ARG A 54 -15.71 0.92 2.94
CA ARG A 54 -16.85 1.62 2.33
C ARG A 54 -16.69 1.82 0.84
N ASP A 55 -15.50 2.25 0.41
CA ASP A 55 -15.30 2.80 -0.93
C ASP A 55 -14.63 1.81 -1.89
N THR A 56 -14.01 0.75 -1.37
CA THR A 56 -13.26 -0.20 -2.20
C THR A 56 -14.03 -1.51 -2.37
N ASP A 57 -14.21 -1.93 -3.61
CA ASP A 57 -14.76 -3.24 -3.93
C ASP A 57 -13.74 -4.32 -3.55
N LYS A 58 -14.21 -5.42 -2.95
CA LYS A 58 -13.36 -6.54 -2.55
C LYS A 58 -12.55 -7.11 -3.72
N ARG A 59 -13.17 -7.17 -4.90
CA ARG A 59 -12.49 -7.67 -6.12
C ARG A 59 -11.35 -6.76 -6.52
N ASP A 60 -11.59 -5.45 -6.51
CA ASP A 60 -10.57 -4.46 -6.86
C ASP A 60 -9.43 -4.49 -5.85
N ALA A 61 -9.73 -4.61 -4.56
CA ALA A 61 -8.73 -4.71 -3.51
C ALA A 61 -7.86 -5.96 -3.71
N LYS A 62 -8.49 -7.09 -4.00
CA LYS A 62 -7.78 -8.35 -4.24
C LYS A 62 -6.87 -8.28 -5.47
N ASN A 63 -7.36 -7.67 -6.55
CA ASN A 63 -6.59 -7.49 -7.76
C ASN A 63 -5.39 -6.58 -7.53
N ALA A 64 -5.57 -5.50 -6.81
CA ALA A 64 -4.49 -4.56 -6.46
C ALA A 64 -3.43 -5.25 -5.60
N LEU A 65 -3.84 -6.00 -4.60
CA LEU A 65 -2.92 -6.75 -3.73
C LEU A 65 -2.12 -7.78 -4.53
N THR A 66 -2.79 -8.50 -5.44
CA THR A 66 -2.13 -9.46 -6.31
C THR A 66 -1.09 -8.78 -7.19
N MET A 67 -1.41 -7.61 -7.74
CA MET A 67 -0.48 -6.83 -8.54
C MET A 67 0.76 -6.43 -7.74
N LEU A 68 0.57 -5.98 -6.51
CA LEU A 68 1.69 -5.64 -5.61
C LEU A 68 2.58 -6.85 -5.33
N GLN A 69 1.98 -7.98 -5.01
CA GLN A 69 2.72 -9.20 -4.71
C GLN A 69 3.52 -9.68 -5.92
N ARG A 70 2.94 -9.60 -7.11
CA ARG A 70 3.62 -9.99 -8.36
C ARG A 70 4.75 -9.03 -8.73
N SER A 71 4.69 -7.79 -8.30
CA SER A 71 5.74 -6.81 -8.57
C SER A 71 6.97 -7.00 -7.69
N GLY A 72 6.92 -7.90 -6.73
CA GLY A 72 8.02 -8.14 -5.81
C GLY A 72 8.01 -7.25 -4.59
N ALA A 73 6.93 -6.51 -4.34
CA ALA A 73 6.80 -5.69 -3.15
C ALA A 73 6.76 -6.54 -1.88
N ASN A 74 7.44 -6.09 -0.83
CA ASN A 74 7.37 -6.71 0.48
C ASN A 74 6.13 -6.19 1.22
N VAL A 75 5.01 -6.88 1.07
CA VAL A 75 3.76 -6.47 1.72
C VAL A 75 3.77 -6.92 3.17
N LEU A 76 3.86 -5.96 4.08
CA LEU A 76 3.90 -6.20 5.52
C LEU A 76 2.54 -6.57 6.09
N GLY A 77 1.49 -6.02 5.51
CA GLY A 77 0.13 -6.27 5.96
C GLY A 77 -0.86 -5.34 5.29
N CYS A 78 -2.10 -5.45 5.69
CA CYS A 78 -3.20 -4.66 5.16
C CYS A 78 -3.90 -3.89 6.28
N VAL A 79 -4.37 -2.70 5.96
CA VAL A 79 -5.17 -1.88 6.87
C VAL A 79 -6.52 -1.63 6.22
N LEU A 80 -7.58 -1.92 6.95
CA LEU A 80 -8.94 -1.66 6.51
C LEU A 80 -9.44 -0.40 7.20
N THR A 81 -9.73 0.62 6.42
CA THR A 81 -10.25 1.90 6.93
C THR A 81 -11.77 1.99 6.74
N LYS A 82 -12.37 3.00 7.34
CA LYS A 82 -13.80 3.31 7.20
C LYS A 82 -14.71 2.13 7.56
N VAL A 83 -14.28 1.35 8.54
CA VAL A 83 -15.08 0.23 9.05
C VAL A 83 -16.22 0.79 9.90
N ASP A 84 -17.44 0.30 9.65
CA ASP A 84 -18.59 0.65 10.47
C ASP A 84 -18.59 -0.19 11.74
N THR A 85 -18.15 0.43 12.85
CA THR A 85 -18.04 -0.23 14.15
C THR A 85 -19.39 -0.52 14.80
N THR A 86 -20.48 -0.01 14.24
CA THR A 86 -21.84 -0.26 14.75
C THR A 86 -22.47 -1.50 14.13
N THR A 87 -21.83 -2.13 13.13
CA THR A 87 -22.38 -3.31 12.46
C THR A 87 -22.18 -4.58 13.28
N ARG A 88 -23.11 -5.51 13.17
CA ARG A 88 -23.00 -6.83 13.79
C ARG A 88 -21.77 -7.59 13.35
N SER A 89 -21.39 -7.45 12.09
CA SER A 89 -20.23 -8.14 11.53
C SER A 89 -18.92 -7.71 12.20
N TYR A 90 -18.80 -6.44 12.58
CA TYR A 90 -17.62 -5.94 13.29
C TYR A 90 -17.50 -6.61 14.66
N TYR A 91 -18.55 -6.58 15.45
CA TYR A 91 -18.56 -7.18 16.79
C TYR A 91 -18.39 -8.68 16.75
N SER A 92 -19.00 -9.34 15.79
CA SER A 92 -18.86 -10.77 15.59
C SER A 92 -17.41 -11.17 15.32
N TYR A 93 -16.70 -10.40 14.52
CA TYR A 93 -15.31 -10.67 14.18
C TYR A 93 -14.40 -10.54 15.41
N TYR A 94 -14.55 -9.47 16.18
CA TYR A 94 -13.71 -9.24 17.36
C TYR A 94 -14.12 -10.09 18.55
N GLY A 95 -15.39 -10.45 18.65
CA GLY A 95 -15.88 -11.32 19.71
C GLY A 95 -15.29 -12.72 19.69
N ASN A 96 -14.83 -13.18 18.54
CA ASN A 96 -14.24 -14.51 18.39
C ASN A 96 -12.78 -14.60 18.88
N TYR A 97 -12.17 -13.47 19.25
CA TYR A 97 -10.79 -13.45 19.76
C TYR A 97 -10.71 -13.42 21.29
N GLU A 98 -11.84 -13.39 21.94
CA GLU A 98 -11.92 -13.52 23.39
C GLU A 98 -12.14 -14.99 23.78
#